data_95b2012b190555286f8ab5831acb458d
#
_entry.id   95b2012b190555286f8ab5831acb458d
#
_cell.length_a   1.000
_cell.length_b   1.000
_cell.length_c   1.000
_cell.angle_alpha   90.00
_cell.angle_beta   90.00
_cell.angle_gamma   90.00
#
_symmetry.space_group_name_H-M   'P 1'
#
loop_
_entity.id
_entity.type
_entity.pdbx_description
1 polymer ?
#
loop_
_entity_poly.entity_id
_entity_poly.type
_entity_poly.pdbx_seq_one_letter_code
_entity_poly.pdbx_strand_id
1 'polypeptide(L)'
;NMLSSGAYTFSISGTVTGSAQFSSSAEATITVDASAIEANFVGSSRSVTTTQDLTLAVAATDPDDHPSSFEYSWGCKTKPEGGACPFSATPVEFYRSSSSLPFSPEVGAFLPAGMYEFTVAVTKEPAQANRRADLAIDVTVVNTTVVAPKLSISGPRTAKKFNAGSRLILEATVEPESYAGSLQWSTTVR
;
A
#
# COMPACT_ATOMS: atom_id res chain seq x y z
N ASN A 1 -15.26 18.14 -16.20
CA ASN A 1 -13.81 18.21 -15.99
C ASN A 1 -13.57 18.57 -14.54
N MET A 2 -12.86 17.70 -13.81
CA MET A 2 -12.38 18.06 -12.48
C MET A 2 -11.10 18.88 -12.61
N LEU A 3 -10.89 19.83 -11.68
CA LEU A 3 -9.63 20.55 -11.56
C LEU A 3 -8.57 19.60 -11.03
N SER A 4 -7.38 19.58 -11.62
CA SER A 4 -6.22 18.89 -11.06
C SER A 4 -5.72 19.59 -9.80
N SER A 5 -4.90 18.94 -8.99
CA SER A 5 -4.27 19.58 -7.84
C SER A 5 -3.44 20.81 -8.26
N GLY A 6 -3.55 21.91 -7.51
CA GLY A 6 -2.87 23.15 -7.82
C GLY A 6 -3.60 24.39 -7.28
N ALA A 7 -2.98 25.55 -7.43
CA ALA A 7 -3.60 26.82 -7.09
C ALA A 7 -4.18 27.47 -8.36
N TYR A 8 -5.46 27.83 -8.30
CA TYR A 8 -6.20 28.44 -9.40
C TYR A 8 -6.61 29.83 -8.99
N THR A 9 -6.19 30.85 -9.75
CA THR A 9 -6.65 32.22 -9.56
C THR A 9 -7.69 32.57 -10.61
N PHE A 10 -8.85 32.91 -10.15
CA PHE A 10 -9.97 33.39 -10.97
C PHE A 10 -10.01 34.91 -10.89
N SER A 11 -10.02 35.54 -12.03
CA SER A 11 -10.16 37.01 -12.12
C SER A 11 -11.42 37.35 -12.89
N ILE A 12 -12.12 38.39 -12.42
CA ILE A 12 -13.23 39.00 -13.12
C ILE A 12 -12.94 40.49 -13.29
N SER A 13 -13.17 40.99 -14.47
CA SER A 13 -13.05 42.42 -14.75
C SER A 13 -14.34 42.95 -15.39
N GLY A 14 -14.73 44.16 -15.00
CA GLY A 14 -15.87 44.85 -15.57
C GLY A 14 -15.48 46.25 -16.01
N THR A 15 -15.97 46.69 -17.17
CA THR A 15 -15.81 48.05 -17.69
C THR A 15 -17.17 48.65 -17.96
N VAL A 16 -17.30 49.96 -17.70
CA VAL A 16 -18.51 50.67 -18.06
C VAL A 16 -18.53 50.91 -19.56
N THR A 17 -19.62 50.50 -20.22
CA THR A 17 -19.77 50.69 -21.65
C THR A 17 -19.66 52.19 -22.04
N GLY A 18 -18.74 52.51 -22.93
CA GLY A 18 -18.49 53.89 -23.39
C GLY A 18 -17.39 54.63 -22.62
N SER A 19 -16.78 54.02 -21.61
CA SER A 19 -15.66 54.67 -20.91
C SER A 19 -14.62 53.67 -20.45
N ALA A 20 -13.45 53.64 -21.08
CA ALA A 20 -12.31 52.85 -20.65
C ALA A 20 -11.69 53.29 -19.31
N GLN A 21 -12.11 54.41 -18.77
CA GLN A 21 -11.59 54.99 -17.51
C GLN A 21 -12.25 54.37 -16.27
N PHE A 22 -13.38 53.70 -16.41
CA PHE A 22 -14.11 53.08 -15.30
C PHE A 22 -14.08 51.56 -15.45
N SER A 23 -12.99 50.96 -15.01
CA SER A 23 -12.85 49.51 -14.91
C SER A 23 -12.60 49.09 -13.47
N SER A 24 -13.09 47.93 -13.11
CA SER A 24 -12.85 47.29 -11.80
C SER A 24 -12.52 45.81 -12.03
N SER A 25 -11.62 45.27 -11.22
CA SER A 25 -11.31 43.85 -11.23
C SER A 25 -11.30 43.26 -9.82
N ALA A 26 -11.66 42.00 -9.71
CA ALA A 26 -11.55 41.22 -8.48
C ALA A 26 -10.93 39.86 -8.79
N GLU A 27 -10.18 39.34 -7.83
CA GLU A 27 -9.50 38.03 -7.94
C GLU A 27 -9.85 37.17 -6.73
N ALA A 28 -9.97 35.86 -6.97
CA ALA A 28 -10.11 34.84 -5.94
C ALA A 28 -9.17 33.67 -6.26
N THR A 29 -8.43 33.18 -5.26
CA THR A 29 -7.57 32.03 -5.38
C THR A 29 -8.19 30.84 -4.64
N ILE A 30 -8.27 29.70 -5.31
CA ILE A 30 -8.70 28.40 -4.76
C ILE A 30 -7.54 27.42 -4.88
N THR A 31 -7.20 26.74 -3.79
CA THR A 31 -6.22 25.65 -3.80
C THR A 31 -6.97 24.34 -3.84
N VAL A 32 -6.62 23.48 -4.79
CA VAL A 32 -7.10 22.10 -4.90
C VAL A 32 -5.95 21.19 -4.49
N ASP A 33 -6.11 20.49 -3.36
CA ASP A 33 -5.11 19.53 -2.89
C ASP A 33 -5.25 18.21 -3.63
N ALA A 34 -4.12 17.49 -3.80
CA ALA A 34 -4.16 16.13 -4.34
C ALA A 34 -4.84 15.18 -3.36
N SER A 35 -5.56 14.19 -3.88
CA SER A 35 -6.17 13.14 -3.07
C SER A 35 -5.09 12.27 -2.41
N ALA A 36 -5.40 11.72 -1.24
CA ALA A 36 -4.49 10.77 -0.59
C ALA A 36 -4.32 9.51 -1.45
N ILE A 37 -3.09 9.01 -1.55
CA ILE A 37 -2.85 7.71 -2.15
C ILE A 37 -3.35 6.61 -1.22
N GLU A 38 -3.76 5.49 -1.81
CA GLU A 38 -4.22 4.32 -1.10
C GLU A 38 -3.25 3.19 -1.34
N ALA A 39 -2.77 2.56 -0.27
CA ALA A 39 -1.88 1.42 -0.36
C ALA A 39 -2.24 0.35 0.66
N ASN A 40 -2.07 -0.92 0.29
CA ASN A 40 -2.32 -2.06 1.17
C ASN A 40 -1.37 -3.21 0.83
N PHE A 41 -0.98 -4.00 1.82
CA PHE A 41 -0.33 -5.27 1.56
C PHE A 41 -1.27 -6.24 0.84
N VAL A 42 -0.73 -6.97 -0.11
CA VAL A 42 -1.43 -8.08 -0.74
C VAL A 42 -1.33 -9.29 0.18
N GLY A 43 -2.38 -9.53 0.95
CA GLY A 43 -2.45 -10.57 1.97
C GLY A 43 -2.37 -10.01 3.39
N SER A 44 -2.26 -10.90 4.35
CA SER A 44 -2.18 -10.60 5.79
C SER A 44 -0.84 -11.02 6.37
N SER A 45 -0.61 -10.73 7.65
CA SER A 45 0.49 -11.29 8.44
C SER A 45 0.55 -12.80 8.25
N ARG A 46 1.74 -13.33 8.05
CA ARG A 46 1.91 -14.74 7.69
C ARG A 46 3.03 -15.41 8.48
N SER A 47 2.87 -16.72 8.62
CA SER A 47 3.93 -17.60 9.08
C SER A 47 4.46 -18.37 7.89
N VAL A 48 5.78 -18.43 7.75
CA VAL A 48 6.50 -19.17 6.70
C VAL A 48 7.60 -20.01 7.34
N THR A 49 8.08 -21.01 6.62
CA THR A 49 9.25 -21.76 7.07
C THR A 49 10.53 -21.19 6.47
N THR A 50 11.68 -21.50 7.06
CA THR A 50 12.99 -21.09 6.54
C THR A 50 13.29 -21.62 5.13
N THR A 51 12.52 -22.61 4.65
CA THR A 51 12.68 -23.25 3.34
C THR A 51 11.66 -22.79 2.30
N GLN A 52 10.73 -21.91 2.68
CA GLN A 52 9.69 -21.41 1.77
C GLN A 52 10.07 -20.08 1.16
N ASP A 53 9.69 -19.89 -0.10
CA ASP A 53 9.70 -18.58 -0.72
C ASP A 53 8.64 -17.66 -0.08
N LEU A 54 9.04 -16.44 0.17
CA LEU A 54 8.17 -15.39 0.66
C LEU A 54 8.23 -14.20 -0.29
N THR A 55 7.09 -13.74 -0.76
CA THR A 55 7.00 -12.47 -1.47
C THR A 55 6.03 -11.56 -0.72
N LEU A 56 6.51 -10.41 -0.28
CA LEU A 56 5.68 -9.33 0.23
C LEU A 56 5.36 -8.42 -0.95
N ALA A 57 4.09 -8.13 -1.17
CA ALA A 57 3.65 -7.26 -2.25
C ALA A 57 2.69 -6.19 -1.73
N VAL A 58 2.77 -5.01 -2.33
CA VAL A 58 1.92 -3.86 -2.04
C VAL A 58 1.13 -3.49 -3.28
N ALA A 59 -0.17 -3.34 -3.12
CA ALA A 59 -1.04 -2.71 -4.10
C ALA A 59 -1.24 -1.26 -3.71
N ALA A 60 -0.97 -0.34 -4.65
CA ALA A 60 -1.17 1.09 -4.45
C ALA A 60 -2.05 1.67 -5.56
N THR A 61 -2.91 2.62 -5.22
CA THR A 61 -3.79 3.33 -6.16
C THR A 61 -3.74 4.83 -5.89
N ASP A 62 -3.84 5.58 -6.96
CA ASP A 62 -3.92 7.03 -6.94
C ASP A 62 -5.28 7.47 -7.47
N PRO A 63 -6.18 8.01 -6.61
CA PRO A 63 -7.50 8.45 -7.06
C PRO A 63 -7.47 9.57 -8.11
N ASP A 64 -6.39 10.35 -8.16
CA ASP A 64 -6.22 11.44 -9.13
C ASP A 64 -5.60 10.99 -10.45
N ASP A 65 -5.19 9.71 -10.55
CA ASP A 65 -4.56 9.11 -11.74
C ASP A 65 -3.37 9.93 -12.28
N HIS A 66 -2.57 10.50 -11.37
CA HIS A 66 -1.40 11.28 -11.77
C HIS A 66 -0.37 10.40 -12.50
N PRO A 67 0.23 10.85 -13.61
CA PRO A 67 1.06 10.01 -14.49
C PRO A 67 2.39 9.56 -13.90
N SER A 68 2.86 10.13 -12.77
CA SER A 68 4.08 9.67 -12.12
C SER A 68 3.93 8.24 -11.57
N SER A 69 5.03 7.51 -11.51
CA SER A 69 5.09 6.20 -10.89
C SER A 69 5.09 6.28 -9.36
N PHE A 70 4.66 5.20 -8.71
CA PHE A 70 4.86 5.05 -7.26
C PHE A 70 6.32 4.74 -6.96
N GLU A 71 6.81 5.29 -5.86
CA GLU A 71 8.08 4.95 -5.25
C GLU A 71 7.85 4.16 -3.97
N TYR A 72 8.68 3.15 -3.71
CA TYR A 72 8.58 2.27 -2.56
C TYR A 72 9.88 2.31 -1.76
N SER A 73 9.76 2.48 -0.45
CA SER A 73 10.91 2.42 0.47
C SER A 73 10.62 1.37 1.54
N TRP A 74 11.30 0.22 1.42
CA TRP A 74 11.13 -0.90 2.32
C TRP A 74 12.05 -0.78 3.53
N GLY A 75 11.55 -1.23 4.68
CA GLY A 75 12.28 -1.37 5.92
C GLY A 75 11.97 -2.70 6.58
N CYS A 76 12.85 -3.14 7.47
CA CYS A 76 12.65 -4.34 8.26
C CYS A 76 13.31 -4.21 9.62
N LYS A 77 12.65 -4.76 10.65
CA LYS A 77 13.22 -4.92 12.00
C LYS A 77 12.81 -6.26 12.60
N THR A 78 13.66 -6.78 13.48
CA THR A 78 13.36 -7.97 14.28
C THR A 78 12.42 -7.62 15.44
N LYS A 79 11.56 -8.56 15.83
CA LYS A 79 10.71 -8.45 17.02
C LYS A 79 11.14 -9.50 18.06
N PRO A 80 11.01 -9.17 19.37
CA PRO A 80 10.54 -7.91 19.96
C PRO A 80 11.62 -6.81 20.06
N GLU A 81 12.88 -7.12 19.81
CA GLU A 81 14.04 -6.30 20.15
C GLU A 81 14.23 -5.05 19.28
N GLY A 82 13.60 -5.01 18.10
CA GLY A 82 13.70 -3.86 17.19
C GLY A 82 15.04 -3.74 16.46
N GLY A 83 15.87 -4.78 16.51
CA GLY A 83 17.16 -4.81 15.82
C GLY A 83 17.02 -4.83 14.29
N ALA A 84 18.11 -4.55 13.59
CA ALA A 84 18.16 -4.67 12.14
C ALA A 84 17.91 -6.12 11.71
N CYS A 85 17.22 -6.32 10.58
CA CYS A 85 17.02 -7.66 10.04
C CYS A 85 18.36 -8.28 9.61
N PRO A 86 18.58 -9.56 9.86
CA PRO A 86 19.82 -10.25 9.57
C PRO A 86 19.95 -10.62 8.09
N PHE A 87 19.66 -9.70 7.19
CA PHE A 87 19.91 -9.93 5.76
C PHE A 87 21.40 -9.87 5.53
N SER A 88 21.99 -11.01 5.20
CA SER A 88 23.34 -11.00 4.72
C SER A 88 23.39 -10.33 3.34
N ALA A 89 24.14 -9.26 3.27
CA ALA A 89 24.85 -8.74 2.12
C ALA A 89 24.11 -7.98 1.02
N THR A 90 22.82 -7.69 1.07
CA THR A 90 22.27 -6.73 0.12
C THR A 90 21.41 -5.71 0.83
N PRO A 91 21.83 -4.42 0.81
CA PRO A 91 21.07 -3.36 1.44
C PRO A 91 19.68 -3.28 0.83
N VAL A 92 18.74 -2.87 1.63
CA VAL A 92 17.37 -2.46 1.29
C VAL A 92 17.29 -1.55 0.04
N GLU A 93 18.41 -1.07 -0.46
CA GLU A 93 18.55 -0.28 -1.69
C GLU A 93 18.08 -0.98 -2.96
N PHE A 94 18.01 -2.31 -2.97
CA PHE A 94 17.53 -3.08 -4.12
C PHE A 94 16.04 -2.87 -4.44
N TYR A 95 15.26 -2.33 -3.51
CA TYR A 95 13.80 -2.36 -3.61
C TYR A 95 13.15 -0.98 -3.60
N ARG A 96 13.90 0.08 -3.85
CA ARG A 96 13.38 1.46 -3.83
C ARG A 96 12.30 1.75 -4.86
N SER A 97 12.14 0.91 -5.87
CA SER A 97 11.13 1.11 -6.92
C SER A 97 10.20 -0.09 -7.11
N SER A 98 10.36 -1.14 -6.30
CA SER A 98 9.57 -2.36 -6.46
C SER A 98 8.39 -2.40 -5.50
N SER A 99 7.19 -2.64 -6.04
CA SER A 99 5.98 -2.95 -5.25
C SER A 99 6.04 -4.30 -4.56
N SER A 100 7.10 -5.10 -4.78
CA SER A 100 7.26 -6.42 -4.19
C SER A 100 8.68 -6.65 -3.69
N LEU A 101 8.77 -7.40 -2.59
CA LEU A 101 10.00 -7.77 -1.91
C LEU A 101 10.05 -9.30 -1.82
N PRO A 102 10.79 -9.99 -2.72
CA PRO A 102 10.91 -11.42 -2.71
C PRO A 102 12.03 -11.90 -1.79
N PHE A 103 11.80 -13.02 -1.10
CA PHE A 103 12.78 -13.80 -0.36
C PHE A 103 12.75 -15.23 -0.86
N SER A 104 13.90 -15.77 -1.23
CA SER A 104 14.02 -17.16 -1.66
C SER A 104 15.27 -17.78 -1.08
N PRO A 105 15.15 -18.95 -0.45
CA PRO A 105 16.29 -19.71 0.06
C PRO A 105 17.28 -20.09 -1.05
N GLU A 106 16.79 -20.31 -2.27
CA GLU A 106 17.62 -20.72 -3.41
C GLU A 106 18.59 -19.65 -3.89
N VAL A 107 18.23 -18.37 -3.74
CA VAL A 107 19.08 -17.22 -4.13
C VAL A 107 19.87 -16.63 -2.96
N GLY A 108 19.89 -17.31 -1.80
CA GLY A 108 20.65 -16.87 -0.63
C GLY A 108 20.02 -15.72 0.14
N ALA A 109 18.85 -15.25 -0.28
CA ALA A 109 18.06 -14.22 0.41
C ALA A 109 17.02 -14.91 1.31
N PHE A 110 17.45 -15.54 2.40
CA PHE A 110 16.55 -16.20 3.34
C PHE A 110 16.46 -15.46 4.67
N LEU A 111 15.31 -15.60 5.32
CA LEU A 111 15.09 -15.12 6.68
C LEU A 111 15.39 -16.24 7.68
N PRO A 112 16.31 -16.06 8.63
CA PRO A 112 16.42 -16.97 9.77
C PRO A 112 15.10 -17.10 10.53
N ALA A 113 14.94 -18.18 11.30
CA ALA A 113 13.79 -18.32 12.19
C ALA A 113 13.69 -17.14 13.15
N GLY A 114 12.53 -16.53 13.26
CA GLY A 114 12.30 -15.32 14.07
C GLY A 114 11.02 -14.59 13.71
N MET A 115 10.77 -13.51 14.40
CA MET A 115 9.67 -12.59 14.12
C MET A 115 10.20 -11.29 13.53
N TYR A 116 9.58 -10.83 12.47
CA TYR A 116 9.99 -9.67 11.71
C TYR A 116 8.81 -8.72 11.50
N GLU A 117 9.07 -7.43 11.57
CA GLU A 117 8.16 -6.40 11.09
C GLU A 117 8.75 -5.78 9.83
N PHE A 118 8.04 -5.92 8.72
CA PHE A 118 8.36 -5.24 7.49
C PHE A 118 7.52 -3.98 7.36
N THR A 119 8.18 -2.88 6.99
CA THR A 119 7.53 -1.61 6.72
C THR A 119 7.76 -1.22 5.28
N VAL A 120 6.83 -0.48 4.70
CA VAL A 120 7.00 0.13 3.39
C VAL A 120 6.36 1.51 3.39
N ALA A 121 7.12 2.50 2.96
CA ALA A 121 6.61 3.81 2.63
C ALA A 121 6.36 3.85 1.11
N VAL A 122 5.14 4.14 0.73
CA VAL A 122 4.71 4.33 -0.66
C VAL A 122 4.52 5.81 -0.88
N THR A 123 5.22 6.37 -1.85
CA THR A 123 5.14 7.81 -2.19
C THR A 123 4.84 7.99 -3.67
N LYS A 124 4.27 9.13 -4.03
CA LYS A 124 4.00 9.51 -5.41
C LYS A 124 4.03 11.04 -5.55
N GLU A 125 4.56 11.52 -6.67
CA GLU A 125 4.50 12.94 -7.01
C GLU A 125 3.06 13.41 -7.30
N PRO A 126 2.72 14.68 -7.03
CA PRO A 126 3.56 15.69 -6.38
C PRO A 126 3.82 15.36 -4.91
N ALA A 127 5.02 15.69 -4.41
CA ALA A 127 5.45 15.40 -3.04
C ALA A 127 4.66 16.22 -2.01
N GLN A 128 3.54 15.71 -1.55
CA GLN A 128 2.69 16.28 -0.51
C GLN A 128 2.50 15.24 0.61
N ALA A 129 2.16 15.69 1.80
CA ALA A 129 2.00 14.79 2.95
C ALA A 129 0.95 13.69 2.74
N ASN A 130 -0.14 13.99 2.03
CA ASN A 130 -1.19 13.04 1.67
C ASN A 130 -0.81 12.12 0.49
N ARG A 131 0.33 12.37 -0.17
CA ARG A 131 0.89 11.52 -1.24
C ARG A 131 1.87 10.48 -0.71
N ARG A 132 1.72 10.11 0.56
CA ARG A 132 2.49 9.08 1.25
C ARG A 132 1.57 8.17 2.04
N ALA A 133 1.81 6.86 1.93
CA ALA A 133 1.20 5.85 2.77
C ALA A 133 2.29 5.00 3.41
N ASP A 134 2.24 4.84 4.74
CA ASP A 134 3.14 3.99 5.50
C ASP A 134 2.40 2.73 5.95
N LEU A 135 2.96 1.57 5.63
CA LEU A 135 2.37 0.27 5.93
C LEU A 135 3.33 -0.58 6.75
N ALA A 136 2.79 -1.47 7.57
CA ALA A 136 3.56 -2.47 8.30
C ALA A 136 2.89 -3.84 8.24
N ILE A 137 3.69 -4.90 8.19
CA ILE A 137 3.22 -6.29 8.21
C ILE A 137 4.17 -7.16 9.05
N ASP A 138 3.60 -8.04 9.87
CA ASP A 138 4.35 -9.00 10.65
C ASP A 138 4.53 -10.31 9.87
N VAL A 139 5.75 -10.84 9.94
CA VAL A 139 6.12 -12.13 9.39
C VAL A 139 6.80 -12.96 10.46
N THR A 140 6.30 -14.16 10.69
CA THR A 140 6.93 -15.15 11.57
C THR A 140 7.60 -16.22 10.71
N VAL A 141 8.90 -16.38 10.88
CA VAL A 141 9.68 -17.42 10.20
C VAL A 141 9.98 -18.54 11.21
N VAL A 142 9.55 -19.75 10.90
CA VAL A 142 9.74 -20.91 11.77
C VAL A 142 10.72 -21.90 11.17
N ASN A 143 11.58 -22.44 12.01
CA ASN A 143 12.49 -23.50 11.59
C ASN A 143 11.77 -24.86 11.69
N THR A 144 11.05 -25.23 10.64
CA THR A 144 10.36 -26.51 10.55
C THR A 144 10.41 -27.04 9.12
N THR A 145 10.36 -28.34 8.98
CA THR A 145 10.22 -29.02 7.69
C THR A 145 8.77 -29.10 7.23
N VAL A 146 7.83 -28.74 8.10
CA VAL A 146 6.40 -28.68 7.76
C VAL A 146 6.10 -27.36 7.08
N VAL A 147 5.63 -27.42 5.85
CA VAL A 147 5.23 -26.22 5.08
C VAL A 147 4.03 -25.57 5.77
N ALA A 148 4.16 -24.29 6.12
CA ALA A 148 3.04 -23.54 6.66
C ALA A 148 1.98 -23.29 5.57
N PRO A 149 0.67 -23.44 5.87
CA PRO A 149 -0.35 -23.20 4.88
C PRO A 149 -0.39 -21.72 4.49
N LYS A 150 -0.46 -21.46 3.20
CA LYS A 150 -0.71 -20.12 2.68
C LYS A 150 -2.21 -19.92 2.57
N LEU A 151 -2.74 -18.93 3.29
CA LEU A 151 -4.14 -18.57 3.25
C LEU A 151 -4.32 -17.32 2.41
N SER A 152 -5.28 -17.34 1.50
CA SER A 152 -5.72 -16.16 0.77
C SER A 152 -7.23 -16.02 0.83
N ILE A 153 -7.71 -14.77 0.89
CA ILE A 153 -9.13 -14.45 0.84
C ILE A 153 -9.37 -13.65 -0.43
N SER A 154 -10.27 -14.13 -1.25
CA SER A 154 -10.79 -13.42 -2.41
C SER A 154 -12.20 -12.92 -2.15
N GLY A 155 -12.50 -11.76 -2.70
CA GLY A 155 -13.80 -11.12 -2.59
C GLY A 155 -13.90 -9.98 -3.58
N PRO A 156 -14.96 -9.20 -3.57
CA PRO A 156 -15.11 -8.08 -4.48
C PRO A 156 -13.98 -7.07 -4.29
N ARG A 157 -13.11 -6.97 -5.28
CA ARG A 157 -11.87 -6.16 -5.23
C ARG A 157 -12.07 -4.64 -5.25
N THR A 158 -13.27 -4.19 -5.61
CA THR A 158 -13.50 -2.79 -5.98
C THR A 158 -14.45 -2.01 -5.07
N ALA A 159 -15.15 -2.66 -4.16
CA ALA A 159 -16.13 -1.97 -3.32
C ALA A 159 -15.59 -1.76 -1.89
N LYS A 160 -15.30 -0.52 -1.54
CA LYS A 160 -14.96 -0.12 -0.16
C LYS A 160 -16.17 -0.16 0.78
N LYS A 161 -17.39 -0.10 0.22
CA LYS A 161 -18.65 -0.10 0.96
C LYS A 161 -19.63 -1.04 0.28
N PHE A 162 -20.34 -1.83 1.07
CA PHE A 162 -21.46 -2.67 0.63
C PHE A 162 -22.77 -2.07 1.13
N ASN A 163 -23.80 -2.11 0.28
CA ASN A 163 -25.13 -1.73 0.70
C ASN A 163 -25.68 -2.79 1.67
N ALA A 164 -26.36 -2.33 2.71
CA ALA A 164 -27.10 -3.22 3.59
C ALA A 164 -28.10 -4.04 2.75
N GLY A 165 -28.10 -5.36 2.95
CA GLY A 165 -28.94 -6.28 2.17
C GLY A 165 -28.28 -6.85 0.91
N SER A 166 -27.11 -6.36 0.47
CA SER A 166 -26.35 -7.00 -0.58
C SER A 166 -25.62 -8.23 -0.08
N ARG A 167 -25.61 -9.31 -0.89
CA ARG A 167 -24.88 -10.53 -0.56
C ARG A 167 -23.38 -10.30 -0.77
N LEU A 168 -22.58 -10.47 0.29
CA LEU A 168 -21.13 -10.51 0.23
C LEU A 168 -20.67 -11.98 0.16
N ILE A 169 -19.90 -12.32 -0.86
CA ILE A 169 -19.26 -13.63 -0.99
C ILE A 169 -17.77 -13.44 -0.81
N LEU A 170 -17.21 -14.12 0.18
CA LEU A 170 -15.78 -14.22 0.43
C LEU A 170 -15.37 -15.67 0.24
N GLU A 171 -14.28 -15.91 -0.47
CA GLU A 171 -13.72 -17.24 -0.67
C GLU A 171 -12.32 -17.28 -0.02
N ALA A 172 -12.05 -18.30 0.77
CA ALA A 172 -10.74 -18.58 1.33
C ALA A 172 -10.11 -19.75 0.59
N THR A 173 -8.85 -19.57 0.18
CA THR A 173 -8.04 -20.61 -0.44
C THR A 173 -6.88 -20.98 0.47
N VAL A 174 -6.60 -22.26 0.62
CA VAL A 174 -5.47 -22.82 1.37
C VAL A 174 -4.52 -23.50 0.39
N GLU A 175 -3.26 -23.16 0.44
CA GLU A 175 -2.21 -23.82 -0.33
C GLU A 175 -1.17 -24.45 0.64
N PRO A 176 -0.74 -25.71 0.45
CA PRO A 176 -1.23 -26.65 -0.57
C PRO A 176 -2.62 -27.22 -0.24
N GLU A 177 -3.35 -27.63 -1.26
CA GLU A 177 -4.70 -28.21 -1.09
C GLU A 177 -4.71 -29.49 -0.23
N SER A 178 -3.57 -30.16 -0.14
CA SER A 178 -3.39 -31.36 0.70
C SER A 178 -3.27 -31.07 2.19
N TYR A 179 -3.36 -29.81 2.61
CA TYR A 179 -3.26 -29.45 4.02
C TYR A 179 -4.47 -29.94 4.81
N ALA A 180 -4.22 -30.81 5.80
CA ALA A 180 -5.24 -31.29 6.72
C ALA A 180 -5.36 -30.31 7.91
N GLY A 181 -6.42 -29.54 7.95
CA GLY A 181 -6.66 -28.55 9.00
C GLY A 181 -8.08 -28.02 8.99
N SER A 182 -8.40 -27.15 9.93
CA SER A 182 -9.69 -26.45 10.00
C SER A 182 -9.50 -24.97 9.71
N LEU A 183 -10.45 -24.37 8.99
CA LEU A 183 -10.54 -22.93 8.78
C LEU A 183 -11.64 -22.35 9.68
N GLN A 184 -11.33 -21.25 10.35
CA GLN A 184 -12.28 -20.52 11.15
C GLN A 184 -12.40 -19.08 10.64
N TRP A 185 -13.62 -18.64 10.36
CA TRP A 185 -13.92 -17.27 10.03
C TRP A 185 -14.17 -16.46 11.31
N SER A 186 -13.57 -15.28 11.36
CA SER A 186 -13.88 -14.29 12.39
C SER A 186 -14.08 -12.92 11.74
N THR A 187 -14.90 -12.07 12.37
CA THR A 187 -15.13 -10.69 11.94
C THR A 187 -14.97 -9.77 13.13
N THR A 188 -14.32 -8.64 12.91
CA THR A 188 -14.21 -7.57 13.89
C THR A 188 -14.86 -6.33 13.30
N VAL A 189 -15.81 -5.76 14.00
CA VAL A 189 -16.43 -4.47 13.65
C VAL A 189 -15.66 -3.38 14.37
N ARG A 190 -15.19 -2.39 13.61
CA ARG A 190 -14.51 -1.21 14.15
C ARG A 190 -15.36 0.03 13.95
#